data_eeb7dc4308dcca4b69033226b01962f1
#
_entry.id   eeb7dc4308dcca4b69033226b01962f1
#
_cell.length_a   1.000
_cell.length_b   1.000
_cell.length_c   1.000
_cell.angle_alpha   90.00
_cell.angle_beta   90.00
_cell.angle_gamma   90.00
#
_symmetry.space_group_name_H-M   'P 1'
#
loop_
_entity.id
_entity.type
_entity.pdbx_description
1 polymer ?
#
loop_
_entity_poly.entity_id
_entity_poly.type
_entity_poly.pdbx_seq_one_letter_code
_entity_poly.pdbx_strand_id
1 'polypeptide(L)'
;EIGSGLVGSEMCIRDSNKMETKIIHITKENIEATAKEATDVWAQGGLVAFPTQTVYGLGGNGLNKEASKKIYAAKGRPSDNPLILHIADMEQFYPLIKTDNAKIIARAEALADVFWPGPLTMILPKADNIPYETTGGLDTVAIRMPSHLVARALLQECKMPIAAPSANLSGRPSPTSASHVIEDMNGRIEMIIDGGDVGIGVESTIIDLTGEVPMLLRPGFVTPEMLQQVLGTVETDAAVYRQVGKDVHPKAPGMKYRHYAPKASMVLVEGAQDKVITYINEEAKKKREQGLRIGIMATDESKELYKADVVISVGSRISMDSVAHNLFRALRDFDEENVDFIYSESFDTSGCGFAVMNRLLKAAGHQVVKL
;
A
#
# COMPACT_ATOMS: atom_id res chain seq x y z
N GLU A 1 -46.32 39.34 32.89
CA GLU A 1 -47.04 38.07 32.65
C GLU A 1 -46.39 37.32 31.52
N ILE A 2 -45.67 36.29 31.85
CA ILE A 2 -45.79 34.90 31.45
C ILE A 2 -45.47 34.60 29.99
N GLY A 3 -44.49 33.81 29.82
CA GLY A 3 -44.22 33.03 28.62
C GLY A 3 -42.96 32.20 28.75
N SER A 4 -43.05 31.20 29.62
CA SER A 4 -42.12 30.10 29.76
C SER A 4 -41.85 29.40 28.43
N GLY A 5 -40.60 29.14 28.08
CA GLY A 5 -40.00 27.85 28.08
C GLY A 5 -40.35 26.97 26.90
N LEU A 6 -39.38 26.76 26.08
CA LEU A 6 -39.09 25.45 25.46
C LEU A 6 -37.65 25.51 24.93
N VAL A 7 -36.73 25.35 25.87
CA VAL A 7 -35.33 24.97 25.54
C VAL A 7 -35.20 23.53 25.98
N GLY A 8 -34.95 22.64 25.06
CA GLY A 8 -34.58 21.27 25.43
C GLY A 8 -35.21 20.22 24.51
N SER A 9 -34.70 20.04 23.29
CA SER A 9 -34.79 18.76 22.56
C SER A 9 -33.98 18.68 21.26
N GLU A 10 -33.03 19.58 21.00
CA GLU A 10 -32.20 19.49 19.77
C GLU A 10 -30.72 19.10 19.98
N MET A 11 -30.38 18.44 21.07
CA MET A 11 -29.01 18.05 21.36
C MET A 11 -28.86 16.57 21.68
N CYS A 12 -29.58 15.69 20.96
CA CYS A 12 -29.41 14.22 21.09
C CYS A 12 -29.63 13.45 19.77
N ILE A 13 -29.36 14.03 18.61
CA ILE A 13 -29.39 13.28 17.33
C ILE A 13 -28.11 13.55 16.55
N ARG A 14 -26.97 13.17 17.11
CA ARG A 14 -25.69 13.16 16.40
C ARG A 14 -24.76 11.98 16.74
N ASP A 15 -25.24 10.90 17.33
CA ASP A 15 -24.39 9.76 17.70
C ASP A 15 -24.99 8.38 17.37
N SER A 16 -25.72 8.22 16.28
CA SER A 16 -26.37 6.94 16.01
C SER A 16 -26.19 6.38 14.59
N ASN A 17 -25.03 6.61 13.92
CA ASN A 17 -24.69 5.86 12.71
C ASN A 17 -23.17 5.70 12.53
N LYS A 18 -22.43 5.36 13.58
CA LYS A 18 -21.12 4.75 13.37
C LYS A 18 -21.36 3.32 12.91
N MET A 19 -20.91 2.98 11.70
CA MET A 19 -20.88 1.61 11.21
C MET A 19 -20.10 0.75 12.22
N GLU A 20 -20.68 -0.37 12.65
CA GLU A 20 -19.97 -1.35 13.46
C GLU A 20 -19.11 -2.23 12.54
N THR A 21 -17.81 -2.18 12.71
CA THR A 21 -16.88 -3.01 11.94
C THR A 21 -16.67 -4.33 12.66
N LYS A 22 -16.99 -5.45 12.00
CA LYS A 22 -16.70 -6.78 12.52
C LYS A 22 -15.22 -7.10 12.36
N ILE A 23 -14.53 -7.47 13.44
CA ILE A 23 -13.13 -7.89 13.43
C ILE A 23 -13.08 -9.40 13.66
N ILE A 24 -12.46 -10.15 12.73
CA ILE A 24 -12.32 -11.60 12.83
C ILE A 24 -10.84 -11.97 12.86
N HIS A 25 -10.40 -12.61 13.93
CA HIS A 25 -9.08 -13.20 14.00
C HIS A 25 -9.09 -14.58 13.30
N ILE A 26 -8.21 -14.77 12.29
CA ILE A 26 -8.16 -15.99 11.49
C ILE A 26 -7.42 -17.09 12.24
N THR A 27 -8.05 -18.27 12.24
CA THR A 27 -7.45 -19.55 12.61
C THR A 27 -7.64 -20.57 11.50
N LYS A 28 -7.00 -21.74 11.60
CA LYS A 28 -7.20 -22.82 10.62
C LYS A 28 -8.64 -23.33 10.61
N GLU A 29 -9.31 -23.26 11.76
CA GLU A 29 -10.66 -23.79 11.96
C GLU A 29 -11.74 -22.87 11.40
N ASN A 30 -11.51 -21.56 11.34
CA ASN A 30 -12.53 -20.58 10.93
C ASN A 30 -12.33 -19.98 9.53
N ILE A 31 -11.24 -20.29 8.84
CA ILE A 31 -10.89 -19.64 7.55
C ILE A 31 -11.98 -19.84 6.49
N GLU A 32 -12.57 -21.05 6.39
CA GLU A 32 -13.63 -21.34 5.42
C GLU A 32 -14.93 -20.59 5.75
N ALA A 33 -15.32 -20.56 7.01
CA ALA A 33 -16.51 -19.82 7.45
C ALA A 33 -16.34 -18.31 7.24
N THR A 34 -15.14 -17.79 7.53
CA THR A 34 -14.80 -16.39 7.30
C THR A 34 -14.79 -16.03 5.81
N ALA A 35 -14.31 -16.93 4.95
CA ALA A 35 -14.34 -16.72 3.50
C ALA A 35 -15.78 -16.62 2.95
N LYS A 36 -16.69 -17.44 3.44
CA LYS A 36 -18.13 -17.35 3.09
C LYS A 36 -18.74 -16.03 3.56
N GLU A 37 -18.48 -15.64 4.80
CA GLU A 37 -18.98 -14.40 5.34
C GLU A 37 -18.44 -13.17 4.58
N ALA A 38 -17.14 -13.15 4.24
CA ALA A 38 -16.56 -12.10 3.42
C ALA A 38 -17.19 -12.04 2.01
N THR A 39 -17.49 -13.21 1.44
CA THR A 39 -18.20 -13.32 0.15
C THR A 39 -19.59 -12.68 0.23
N ASP A 40 -20.34 -12.92 1.29
CA ASP A 40 -21.66 -12.32 1.51
C ASP A 40 -21.58 -10.79 1.64
N VAL A 41 -20.57 -10.29 2.37
CA VAL A 41 -20.32 -8.84 2.47
C VAL A 41 -20.02 -8.23 1.10
N TRP A 42 -19.16 -8.84 0.31
CA TRP A 42 -18.84 -8.35 -1.04
C TRP A 42 -20.01 -8.46 -2.01
N ALA A 43 -20.81 -9.52 -1.94
CA ALA A 43 -22.01 -9.70 -2.75
C ALA A 43 -23.06 -8.59 -2.49
N GLN A 44 -23.14 -8.09 -1.24
CA GLN A 44 -23.99 -6.97 -0.84
C GLN A 44 -23.36 -5.60 -1.13
N GLY A 45 -22.17 -5.56 -1.75
CA GLY A 45 -21.45 -4.33 -2.07
C GLY A 45 -20.77 -3.68 -0.87
N GLY A 46 -20.52 -4.45 0.20
CA GLY A 46 -19.72 -4.05 1.36
C GLY A 46 -18.22 -4.18 1.14
N LEU A 47 -17.44 -3.77 2.14
CA LEU A 47 -15.98 -3.75 2.11
C LEU A 47 -15.39 -4.65 3.20
N VAL A 48 -14.34 -5.40 2.82
CA VAL A 48 -13.60 -6.27 3.73
C VAL A 48 -12.11 -5.96 3.62
N ALA A 49 -11.46 -5.68 4.74
CA ALA A 49 -10.01 -5.60 4.79
C ALA A 49 -9.41 -6.97 5.12
N PHE A 50 -8.36 -7.36 4.40
CA PHE A 50 -7.74 -8.68 4.53
C PHE A 50 -6.23 -8.66 4.27
N PRO A 51 -5.46 -9.58 4.87
CA PRO A 51 -4.02 -9.67 4.66
C PRO A 51 -3.69 -10.24 3.28
N THR A 52 -2.63 -9.70 2.68
CA THR A 52 -1.89 -10.33 1.58
C THR A 52 -0.44 -10.53 2.01
N GLN A 53 0.40 -11.18 1.17
CA GLN A 53 1.81 -11.32 1.50
C GLN A 53 2.58 -9.98 1.45
N THR A 54 2.03 -8.94 0.82
CA THR A 54 2.68 -7.62 0.68
C THR A 54 2.24 -6.65 1.76
N VAL A 55 0.97 -6.25 1.76
CA VAL A 55 0.31 -5.37 2.72
C VAL A 55 -1.15 -5.79 2.85
N TYR A 56 -1.87 -5.29 3.86
CA TYR A 56 -3.33 -5.48 3.94
C TYR A 56 -4.04 -4.73 2.82
N GLY A 57 -5.00 -5.39 2.18
CA GLY A 57 -5.86 -4.84 1.15
C GLY A 57 -7.25 -4.48 1.66
N LEU A 58 -7.84 -3.40 1.16
CA LEU A 58 -9.25 -3.04 1.38
C LEU A 58 -10.07 -3.48 0.17
N GLY A 59 -10.77 -4.60 0.30
CA GLY A 59 -11.45 -5.28 -0.80
C GLY A 59 -12.92 -4.91 -0.98
N GLY A 60 -13.32 -4.75 -2.22
CA GLY A 60 -14.70 -4.65 -2.68
C GLY A 60 -14.87 -5.33 -4.04
N ASN A 61 -16.09 -5.69 -4.42
CA ASN A 61 -16.36 -6.29 -5.73
C ASN A 61 -15.90 -5.36 -6.87
N GLY A 62 -14.86 -5.75 -7.61
CA GLY A 62 -14.22 -4.94 -8.65
C GLY A 62 -15.08 -4.71 -9.90
N LEU A 63 -16.15 -5.48 -10.08
CA LEU A 63 -17.14 -5.31 -11.17
C LEU A 63 -18.35 -4.47 -10.75
N ASN A 64 -18.39 -4.04 -9.48
CA ASN A 64 -19.45 -3.19 -8.95
C ASN A 64 -18.93 -1.75 -8.76
N LYS A 65 -19.43 -0.83 -9.59
CA LYS A 65 -19.03 0.59 -9.54
C LYS A 65 -19.29 1.25 -8.18
N GLU A 66 -20.37 0.87 -7.48
CA GLU A 66 -20.69 1.44 -6.17
C GLU A 66 -19.74 0.92 -5.08
N ALA A 67 -19.30 -0.34 -5.14
CA ALA A 67 -18.27 -0.87 -4.26
C ALA A 67 -16.93 -0.13 -4.46
N SER A 68 -16.54 0.15 -5.72
CA SER A 68 -15.34 0.95 -6.01
C SER A 68 -15.43 2.37 -5.44
N LYS A 69 -16.58 3.04 -5.55
CA LYS A 69 -16.82 4.35 -4.94
C LYS A 69 -16.71 4.31 -3.41
N LYS A 70 -17.23 3.26 -2.78
CA LYS A 70 -17.12 3.05 -1.33
C LYS A 70 -15.66 2.90 -0.89
N ILE A 71 -14.81 2.18 -1.68
CA ILE A 71 -13.37 2.06 -1.40
C ILE A 71 -12.72 3.45 -1.38
N TYR A 72 -12.96 4.28 -2.39
CA TYR A 72 -12.42 5.65 -2.44
C TYR A 72 -12.89 6.48 -1.26
N ALA A 73 -14.18 6.42 -0.92
CA ALA A 73 -14.78 7.16 0.19
C ALA A 73 -14.21 6.72 1.55
N ALA A 74 -14.11 5.41 1.82
CA ALA A 74 -13.59 4.88 3.07
C ALA A 74 -12.14 5.32 3.33
N LYS A 75 -11.33 5.40 2.27
CA LYS A 75 -9.92 5.81 2.33
C LYS A 75 -9.70 7.33 2.26
N GLY A 76 -10.68 8.12 1.82
CA GLY A 76 -10.43 9.49 1.38
C GLY A 76 -9.45 9.56 0.18
N ARG A 77 -9.53 8.56 -0.72
CA ARG A 77 -8.64 8.40 -1.87
C ARG A 77 -9.19 9.15 -3.09
N PRO A 78 -8.34 9.86 -3.87
CA PRO A 78 -8.73 10.42 -5.15
C PRO A 78 -9.22 9.32 -6.12
N SER A 79 -10.36 9.56 -6.79
CA SER A 79 -11.02 8.57 -7.66
C SER A 79 -10.31 8.34 -9.00
N ASP A 80 -9.37 9.20 -9.39
CA ASP A 80 -8.50 9.04 -10.56
C ASP A 80 -7.29 8.11 -10.30
N ASN A 81 -7.14 7.61 -9.09
CA ASN A 81 -6.04 6.72 -8.69
C ASN A 81 -6.53 5.26 -8.76
N PRO A 82 -6.17 4.49 -9.81
CA PRO A 82 -6.79 3.20 -10.12
C PRO A 82 -6.66 2.17 -8.99
N LEU A 83 -7.56 1.20 -8.98
CA LEU A 83 -7.55 0.05 -8.07
C LEU A 83 -6.90 -1.16 -8.76
N ILE A 84 -6.42 -2.12 -7.96
CA ILE A 84 -5.85 -3.38 -8.43
C ILE A 84 -6.89 -4.49 -8.19
N LEU A 85 -7.26 -5.22 -9.25
CA LEU A 85 -8.11 -6.39 -9.16
C LEU A 85 -7.29 -7.60 -8.69
N HIS A 86 -7.78 -8.26 -7.65
CA HIS A 86 -7.20 -9.49 -7.12
C HIS A 86 -8.05 -10.68 -7.57
N ILE A 87 -7.39 -11.71 -8.09
CA ILE A 87 -8.00 -12.92 -8.65
C ILE A 87 -7.49 -14.19 -7.96
N ALA A 88 -8.27 -15.27 -8.04
CA ALA A 88 -7.91 -16.57 -7.48
C ALA A 88 -7.09 -17.44 -8.45
N ASP A 89 -7.36 -17.34 -9.75
CA ASP A 89 -6.81 -18.21 -10.79
C ASP A 89 -6.82 -17.53 -12.18
N MET A 90 -6.26 -18.23 -13.16
CA MET A 90 -6.19 -17.73 -14.54
C MET A 90 -7.54 -17.80 -15.28
N GLU A 91 -8.50 -18.56 -14.81
CA GLU A 91 -9.86 -18.56 -15.40
C GLU A 91 -10.55 -17.21 -15.17
N GLN A 92 -10.26 -16.56 -14.04
CA GLN A 92 -10.73 -15.20 -13.75
C GLN A 92 -9.96 -14.11 -14.51
N PHE A 93 -8.73 -14.38 -14.96
CA PHE A 93 -7.88 -13.42 -15.64
C PHE A 93 -8.41 -13.03 -17.03
N TYR A 94 -8.69 -14.02 -17.89
CA TYR A 94 -9.04 -13.75 -19.28
C TYR A 94 -10.30 -12.90 -19.46
N PRO A 95 -11.40 -13.07 -18.69
CA PRO A 95 -12.58 -12.22 -18.81
C PRO A 95 -12.37 -10.74 -18.43
N LEU A 96 -11.25 -10.41 -17.80
CA LEU A 96 -10.93 -9.06 -17.34
C LEU A 96 -10.12 -8.25 -18.36
N ILE A 97 -9.63 -8.88 -19.42
CA ILE A 97 -8.79 -8.26 -20.44
C ILE A 97 -9.44 -8.30 -21.80
N LYS A 98 -9.16 -7.28 -22.62
CA LYS A 98 -9.63 -7.20 -24.01
C LYS A 98 -8.50 -6.73 -24.92
N THR A 99 -7.87 -7.66 -25.61
CA THR A 99 -6.81 -7.35 -26.55
C THR A 99 -6.69 -8.43 -27.62
N ASP A 100 -6.47 -8.00 -28.87
CA ASP A 100 -6.14 -8.87 -30.01
C ASP A 100 -4.61 -9.02 -30.18
N ASN A 101 -3.83 -8.34 -29.34
CA ASN A 101 -2.39 -8.38 -29.41
C ASN A 101 -1.83 -9.61 -28.68
N ALA A 102 -1.54 -10.66 -29.45
CA ALA A 102 -0.98 -11.92 -28.92
C ALA A 102 0.33 -11.73 -28.12
N LYS A 103 1.11 -10.68 -28.42
CA LYS A 103 2.35 -10.37 -27.70
C LYS A 103 2.07 -9.92 -26.24
N ILE A 104 0.99 -9.17 -26.01
CA ILE A 104 0.57 -8.77 -24.66
C ILE A 104 0.15 -10.00 -23.85
N ILE A 105 -0.66 -10.89 -24.46
CA ILE A 105 -1.09 -12.13 -23.80
C ILE A 105 0.11 -13.01 -23.44
N ALA A 106 1.00 -13.26 -24.42
CA ALA A 106 2.19 -14.11 -24.19
C ALA A 106 3.10 -13.55 -23.08
N ARG A 107 3.27 -12.23 -23.00
CA ARG A 107 4.04 -11.58 -21.92
C ARG A 107 3.37 -11.78 -20.56
N ALA A 108 2.04 -11.61 -20.50
CA ALA A 108 1.28 -11.77 -19.26
C ALA A 108 1.33 -13.21 -18.76
N GLU A 109 1.15 -14.19 -19.65
CA GLU A 109 1.24 -15.62 -19.32
C GLU A 109 2.64 -16.00 -18.85
N ALA A 110 3.69 -15.56 -19.54
CA ALA A 110 5.08 -15.83 -19.14
C ALA A 110 5.40 -15.29 -17.74
N LEU A 111 4.91 -14.08 -17.41
CA LEU A 111 5.07 -13.51 -16.07
C LEU A 111 4.22 -14.22 -15.03
N ALA A 112 3.00 -14.63 -15.37
CA ALA A 112 2.11 -15.37 -14.49
C ALA A 112 2.70 -16.73 -14.12
N ASP A 113 3.27 -17.45 -15.07
CA ASP A 113 3.91 -18.76 -14.85
C ASP A 113 5.07 -18.68 -13.84
N VAL A 114 5.77 -17.55 -13.78
CA VAL A 114 6.92 -17.39 -12.88
C VAL A 114 6.54 -16.71 -11.54
N PHE A 115 5.65 -15.72 -11.58
CA PHE A 115 5.41 -14.83 -10.43
C PHE A 115 4.01 -14.90 -9.82
N TRP A 116 3.09 -15.67 -10.39
CA TRP A 116 1.75 -15.88 -9.84
C TRP A 116 1.52 -17.32 -9.39
N PRO A 117 0.89 -17.50 -8.22
CA PRO A 117 0.48 -16.47 -7.24
C PRO A 117 1.68 -15.79 -6.59
N GLY A 118 1.64 -14.44 -6.48
CA GLY A 118 2.79 -13.70 -5.96
C GLY A 118 2.65 -12.18 -5.93
N PRO A 119 3.77 -11.47 -5.66
CA PRO A 119 3.79 -10.04 -5.44
C PRO A 119 3.98 -9.22 -6.73
N LEU A 120 3.41 -9.67 -7.85
CA LEU A 120 3.44 -8.99 -9.14
C LEU A 120 2.03 -8.55 -9.55
N THR A 121 1.91 -7.30 -9.97
CA THR A 121 0.71 -6.71 -10.58
C THR A 121 1.02 -6.38 -12.04
N MET A 122 0.17 -6.82 -12.94
CA MET A 122 0.27 -6.55 -14.37
C MET A 122 -0.84 -5.59 -14.82
N ILE A 123 -0.49 -4.60 -15.63
CA ILE A 123 -1.44 -3.69 -16.28
C ILE A 123 -1.64 -4.13 -17.71
N LEU A 124 -2.92 -4.28 -18.10
CA LEU A 124 -3.37 -4.76 -19.40
C LEU A 124 -4.56 -3.93 -19.91
N PRO A 125 -4.90 -4.00 -21.20
CA PRO A 125 -6.13 -3.40 -21.71
C PRO A 125 -7.34 -4.03 -21.02
N LYS A 126 -8.25 -3.20 -20.48
CA LYS A 126 -9.40 -3.67 -19.71
C LYS A 126 -10.52 -4.21 -20.62
N ALA A 127 -11.25 -5.20 -20.13
CA ALA A 127 -12.50 -5.64 -20.73
C ALA A 127 -13.65 -4.66 -20.42
N ASP A 128 -14.72 -4.74 -21.24
CA ASP A 128 -15.85 -3.81 -21.15
C ASP A 128 -16.70 -3.98 -19.89
N ASN A 129 -16.63 -5.15 -19.23
CA ASN A 129 -17.33 -5.46 -18.00
C ASN A 129 -16.72 -4.79 -16.75
N ILE A 130 -15.54 -4.17 -16.85
CA ILE A 130 -14.90 -3.47 -15.74
C ILE A 130 -15.32 -2.02 -15.72
N PRO A 131 -15.93 -1.52 -14.63
CA PRO A 131 -16.33 -0.13 -14.51
C PRO A 131 -15.13 0.82 -14.52
N TYR A 132 -15.29 2.01 -15.10
CA TYR A 132 -14.26 3.05 -15.08
C TYR A 132 -13.96 3.55 -13.67
N GLU A 133 -14.91 3.46 -12.73
CA GLU A 133 -14.68 3.74 -11.32
C GLU A 133 -13.61 2.81 -10.72
N THR A 134 -13.53 1.56 -11.17
CA THR A 134 -12.50 0.61 -10.72
C THR A 134 -11.12 0.96 -11.27
N THR A 135 -11.07 1.41 -12.52
CA THR A 135 -9.80 1.72 -13.20
C THR A 135 -9.39 3.21 -13.09
N GLY A 136 -10.12 4.00 -12.31
CA GLY A 136 -9.86 5.43 -12.18
C GLY A 136 -10.00 6.20 -13.51
N GLY A 137 -10.89 5.74 -14.40
CA GLY A 137 -11.14 6.34 -15.71
C GLY A 137 -10.19 5.87 -16.82
N LEU A 138 -9.32 4.88 -16.57
CA LEU A 138 -8.38 4.36 -17.56
C LEU A 138 -8.97 3.20 -18.39
N ASP A 139 -8.51 3.07 -19.63
CA ASP A 139 -8.79 1.91 -20.51
C ASP A 139 -7.90 0.69 -20.21
N THR A 140 -7.19 0.73 -19.10
CA THR A 140 -6.34 -0.35 -18.61
C THR A 140 -6.80 -0.83 -17.25
N VAL A 141 -6.50 -2.08 -16.92
CA VAL A 141 -6.77 -2.71 -15.64
C VAL A 141 -5.48 -3.27 -15.04
N ALA A 142 -5.31 -3.09 -13.75
CA ALA A 142 -4.24 -3.69 -12.97
C ALA A 142 -4.76 -4.97 -12.31
N ILE A 143 -4.08 -6.10 -12.51
CA ILE A 143 -4.50 -7.43 -12.02
C ILE A 143 -3.35 -8.09 -11.24
N ARG A 144 -3.70 -8.75 -10.14
CA ARG A 144 -2.76 -9.51 -9.32
C ARG A 144 -3.40 -10.80 -8.82
N MET A 145 -2.61 -11.87 -8.74
CA MET A 145 -2.97 -13.11 -8.05
C MET A 145 -2.11 -13.24 -6.79
N PRO A 146 -2.63 -12.93 -5.58
CA PRO A 146 -1.84 -12.98 -4.34
C PRO A 146 -1.57 -14.41 -3.89
N SER A 147 -0.46 -14.63 -3.16
CA SER A 147 -0.09 -15.96 -2.65
C SER A 147 -0.45 -16.20 -1.17
N HIS A 148 -0.89 -15.17 -0.44
CA HIS A 148 -1.22 -15.29 0.98
C HIS A 148 -2.40 -16.25 1.21
N LEU A 149 -2.27 -17.18 2.16
CA LEU A 149 -3.25 -18.25 2.41
C LEU A 149 -4.68 -17.69 2.62
N VAL A 150 -4.83 -16.67 3.46
CA VAL A 150 -6.15 -16.07 3.73
C VAL A 150 -6.70 -15.42 2.46
N ALA A 151 -5.92 -14.58 1.76
CA ALA A 151 -6.36 -13.95 0.51
C ALA A 151 -6.78 -14.98 -0.53
N ARG A 152 -6.03 -16.08 -0.67
CA ARG A 152 -6.35 -17.17 -1.58
C ARG A 152 -7.68 -17.84 -1.23
N ALA A 153 -7.91 -18.17 0.04
CA ALA A 153 -9.17 -18.77 0.49
C ALA A 153 -10.38 -17.86 0.22
N LEU A 154 -10.24 -16.55 0.51
CA LEU A 154 -11.30 -15.58 0.25
C LEU A 154 -11.63 -15.46 -1.25
N LEU A 155 -10.60 -15.34 -2.10
CA LEU A 155 -10.77 -15.17 -3.55
C LEU A 155 -11.29 -16.44 -4.23
N GLN A 156 -10.90 -17.63 -3.75
CA GLN A 156 -11.40 -18.90 -4.23
C GLN A 156 -12.87 -19.13 -3.89
N GLU A 157 -13.30 -18.68 -2.69
CA GLU A 157 -14.69 -18.79 -2.27
C GLU A 157 -15.60 -17.82 -3.03
N CYS A 158 -15.21 -16.54 -3.12
CA CYS A 158 -16.08 -15.52 -3.71
C CYS A 158 -16.19 -15.60 -5.24
N LYS A 159 -15.21 -16.19 -5.92
CA LYS A 159 -15.17 -16.38 -7.39
C LYS A 159 -15.41 -15.08 -8.20
N MET A 160 -15.16 -13.93 -7.59
CA MET A 160 -15.26 -12.63 -8.26
C MET A 160 -13.95 -11.86 -8.10
N PRO A 161 -13.57 -11.00 -9.06
CA PRO A 161 -12.38 -10.17 -8.92
C PRO A 161 -12.61 -9.10 -7.86
N ILE A 162 -11.72 -9.02 -6.89
CA ILE A 162 -11.80 -8.07 -5.77
C ILE A 162 -10.86 -6.90 -6.01
N ALA A 163 -11.41 -5.70 -6.15
CA ALA A 163 -10.63 -4.47 -6.17
C ALA A 163 -10.10 -4.19 -4.76
N ALA A 164 -8.78 -4.19 -4.59
CA ALA A 164 -8.19 -4.03 -3.27
C ALA A 164 -6.91 -3.16 -3.31
N PRO A 165 -7.02 -1.85 -3.06
CA PRO A 165 -5.88 -1.01 -2.67
C PRO A 165 -5.44 -1.36 -1.24
N SER A 166 -4.31 -0.81 -0.77
CA SER A 166 -3.90 -0.96 0.64
C SER A 166 -4.96 -0.43 1.61
N ALA A 167 -5.14 -1.08 2.76
CA ALA A 167 -6.23 -0.82 3.71
C ALA A 167 -5.90 0.32 4.71
N ASN A 168 -5.34 1.45 4.23
CA ASN A 168 -5.01 2.64 5.03
C ASN A 168 -5.80 3.86 4.57
N LEU A 169 -5.92 4.86 5.43
CA LEU A 169 -6.30 6.22 5.01
C LEU A 169 -5.29 6.75 3.99
N SER A 170 -5.80 7.44 2.96
CA SER A 170 -4.96 7.94 1.85
C SER A 170 -3.81 8.81 2.38
N GLY A 171 -2.60 8.57 1.88
CA GLY A 171 -1.39 9.29 2.28
C GLY A 171 -0.60 8.67 3.42
N ARG A 172 -1.24 7.90 4.32
CA ARG A 172 -0.56 7.21 5.44
C ARG A 172 0.28 6.00 4.98
N PRO A 173 1.23 5.52 5.79
CA PRO A 173 1.94 4.28 5.52
C PRO A 173 1.01 3.09 5.36
N SER A 174 1.28 2.21 4.39
CA SER A 174 0.45 1.03 4.14
C SER A 174 0.44 0.08 5.35
N PRO A 175 -0.70 -0.59 5.65
CA PRO A 175 -0.82 -1.42 6.82
C PRO A 175 -0.15 -2.78 6.61
N THR A 176 0.68 -3.17 7.56
CA THR A 176 1.40 -4.46 7.59
C THR A 176 0.94 -5.39 8.70
N SER A 177 0.00 -4.92 9.53
CA SER A 177 -0.67 -5.68 10.59
C SER A 177 -2.14 -5.28 10.67
N ALA A 178 -2.95 -6.12 11.32
CA ALA A 178 -4.37 -5.82 11.54
C ALA A 178 -4.56 -4.58 12.43
N SER A 179 -3.69 -4.32 13.40
CA SER A 179 -3.75 -3.12 14.26
C SER A 179 -3.69 -1.83 13.44
N HIS A 180 -2.85 -1.77 12.42
CA HIS A 180 -2.79 -0.62 11.49
C HIS A 180 -4.09 -0.43 10.71
N VAL A 181 -4.74 -1.55 10.31
CA VAL A 181 -6.04 -1.51 9.61
C VAL A 181 -7.13 -1.05 10.55
N ILE A 182 -7.16 -1.55 11.78
CA ILE A 182 -8.15 -1.17 12.79
C ILE A 182 -8.04 0.33 13.10
N GLU A 183 -6.82 0.84 13.27
CA GLU A 183 -6.59 2.28 13.47
C GLU A 183 -7.21 3.14 12.35
N ASP A 184 -7.04 2.72 11.09
CA ASP A 184 -7.46 3.51 9.93
C ASP A 184 -8.90 3.26 9.49
N MET A 185 -9.44 2.03 9.63
CA MET A 185 -10.67 1.58 8.98
C MET A 185 -11.81 1.18 9.92
N ASN A 186 -11.56 1.03 11.22
CA ASN A 186 -12.65 0.72 12.18
C ASN A 186 -13.74 1.80 12.16
N GLY A 187 -14.99 1.38 12.05
CA GLY A 187 -16.14 2.26 11.91
C GLY A 187 -16.36 2.85 10.52
N ARG A 188 -15.61 2.37 9.49
CA ARG A 188 -15.68 2.82 8.10
C ARG A 188 -16.03 1.73 7.10
N ILE A 189 -15.83 0.47 7.48
CA ILE A 189 -16.02 -0.72 6.64
C ILE A 189 -16.71 -1.83 7.43
N GLU A 190 -17.31 -2.77 6.74
CA GLU A 190 -18.10 -3.83 7.34
C GLU A 190 -17.26 -4.86 8.11
N MET A 191 -16.05 -5.21 7.57
CA MET A 191 -15.27 -6.31 8.15
C MET A 191 -13.76 -6.06 8.05
N ILE A 192 -13.03 -6.49 9.08
CA ILE A 192 -11.57 -6.60 9.10
C ILE A 192 -11.20 -8.03 9.46
N ILE A 193 -10.40 -8.67 8.62
CA ILE A 193 -9.88 -10.01 8.84
C ILE A 193 -8.44 -9.89 9.33
N ASP A 194 -8.22 -10.26 10.59
CA ASP A 194 -6.89 -10.27 11.21
C ASP A 194 -6.21 -11.61 10.93
N GLY A 195 -5.25 -11.62 10.03
CA GLY A 195 -4.39 -12.75 9.70
C GLY A 195 -2.93 -12.58 10.15
N GLY A 196 -2.69 -11.69 11.10
CA GLY A 196 -1.35 -11.40 11.62
C GLY A 196 -0.53 -10.45 10.73
N ASP A 197 0.77 -10.44 10.95
CA ASP A 197 1.70 -9.60 10.20
C ASP A 197 1.93 -10.15 8.79
N VAL A 198 2.10 -9.24 7.81
CA VAL A 198 2.40 -9.63 6.42
C VAL A 198 3.87 -10.07 6.27
N GLY A 199 4.18 -10.86 5.23
CA GLY A 199 5.53 -11.39 5.03
C GLY A 199 6.51 -10.38 4.41
N ILE A 200 6.09 -9.60 3.39
CA ILE A 200 6.98 -8.75 2.60
C ILE A 200 7.08 -7.32 3.16
N GLY A 201 5.95 -6.65 3.43
CA GLY A 201 5.91 -5.34 4.05
C GLY A 201 5.87 -4.15 3.09
N VAL A 202 6.14 -4.34 1.80
CA VAL A 202 5.97 -3.33 0.74
C VAL A 202 5.04 -3.85 -0.33
N GLU A 203 4.34 -2.95 -1.04
CA GLU A 203 3.35 -3.31 -2.06
C GLU A 203 3.98 -4.03 -3.24
N SER A 204 3.13 -4.72 -4.03
CA SER A 204 3.51 -5.45 -5.23
C SER A 204 4.25 -4.59 -6.25
N THR A 205 5.15 -5.21 -6.99
CA THR A 205 5.71 -4.67 -8.22
C THR A 205 4.59 -4.44 -9.24
N ILE A 206 4.60 -3.32 -9.96
CA ILE A 206 3.63 -3.04 -11.03
C ILE A 206 4.37 -2.87 -12.35
N ILE A 207 3.98 -3.67 -13.35
CA ILE A 207 4.48 -3.61 -14.73
C ILE A 207 3.33 -3.33 -15.70
N ASP A 208 3.52 -2.37 -16.60
CA ASP A 208 2.61 -2.07 -17.69
C ASP A 208 3.03 -2.84 -18.95
N LEU A 209 2.14 -3.72 -19.43
CA LEU A 209 2.36 -4.56 -20.60
C LEU A 209 1.71 -4.01 -21.88
N THR A 210 1.03 -2.88 -21.80
CA THR A 210 0.23 -2.33 -22.91
C THR A 210 1.07 -1.69 -24.03
N GLY A 211 2.31 -1.29 -23.70
CA GLY A 211 3.24 -0.68 -24.67
C GLY A 211 4.07 -1.69 -25.45
N GLU A 212 4.79 -1.19 -26.47
CA GLU A 212 5.75 -2.00 -27.25
C GLU A 212 6.85 -2.58 -26.37
N VAL A 213 7.35 -1.80 -25.41
CA VAL A 213 8.28 -2.23 -24.38
C VAL A 213 7.56 -2.25 -23.04
N PRO A 214 7.60 -3.36 -22.29
CA PRO A 214 7.07 -3.41 -20.93
C PRO A 214 7.73 -2.39 -20.02
N MET A 215 6.92 -1.72 -19.17
CA MET A 215 7.39 -0.63 -18.34
C MET A 215 7.11 -0.86 -16.86
N LEU A 216 8.15 -0.83 -16.03
CA LEU A 216 8.03 -0.85 -14.57
C LEU A 216 7.50 0.50 -14.08
N LEU A 217 6.32 0.48 -13.43
CA LEU A 217 5.69 1.67 -12.87
C LEU A 217 5.86 1.80 -11.36
N ARG A 218 6.05 0.68 -10.66
CA ARG A 218 6.29 0.65 -9.22
C ARG A 218 7.23 -0.50 -8.86
N PRO A 219 8.42 -0.23 -8.28
CA PRO A 219 9.29 -1.29 -7.79
C PRO A 219 8.69 -1.97 -6.56
N GLY A 220 8.91 -3.27 -6.41
CA GLY A 220 8.50 -4.12 -5.32
C GLY A 220 9.46 -5.28 -5.14
N PHE A 221 8.98 -6.38 -4.57
CA PHE A 221 9.80 -7.57 -4.33
C PHE A 221 10.26 -8.25 -5.62
N VAL A 222 9.44 -8.24 -6.68
CA VAL A 222 9.87 -8.66 -8.02
C VAL A 222 10.68 -7.54 -8.63
N THR A 223 11.97 -7.77 -8.84
CA THR A 223 12.93 -6.76 -9.27
C THR A 223 12.95 -6.55 -10.79
N PRO A 224 13.51 -5.42 -11.29
CA PRO A 224 13.70 -5.23 -12.72
C PRO A 224 14.47 -6.37 -13.39
N GLU A 225 15.51 -6.88 -12.73
CA GLU A 225 16.35 -7.98 -13.23
C GLU A 225 15.55 -9.28 -13.38
N MET A 226 14.68 -9.59 -12.39
CA MET A 226 13.79 -10.75 -12.47
C MET A 226 12.81 -10.63 -13.64
N LEU A 227 12.24 -9.44 -13.85
CA LEU A 227 11.35 -9.17 -14.98
C LEU A 227 12.07 -9.30 -16.33
N GLN A 228 13.31 -8.80 -16.42
CA GLN A 228 14.13 -8.89 -17.61
C GLN A 228 14.53 -10.33 -17.95
N GLN A 229 14.72 -11.19 -16.96
CA GLN A 229 14.97 -12.62 -17.19
C GLN A 229 13.82 -13.31 -17.94
N VAL A 230 12.57 -12.85 -17.71
CA VAL A 230 11.39 -13.42 -18.37
C VAL A 230 11.06 -12.73 -19.70
N LEU A 231 11.15 -11.39 -19.73
CA LEU A 231 10.66 -10.59 -20.85
C LEU A 231 11.78 -10.06 -21.79
N GLY A 232 13.04 -10.17 -21.39
CA GLY A 232 14.16 -9.56 -22.06
C GLY A 232 14.27 -8.07 -21.72
N THR A 233 13.65 -7.19 -22.49
CA THR A 233 13.71 -5.74 -22.24
C THR A 233 12.55 -5.26 -21.39
N VAL A 234 12.87 -4.54 -20.31
CA VAL A 234 11.91 -3.84 -19.44
C VAL A 234 12.50 -2.46 -19.14
N GLU A 235 11.71 -1.42 -19.37
CA GLU A 235 12.06 -0.04 -19.02
C GLU A 235 11.45 0.35 -17.67
N THR A 236 11.97 1.43 -17.06
CA THR A 236 11.45 1.97 -15.80
C THR A 236 10.91 3.37 -16.05
N ASP A 237 9.68 3.60 -15.62
CA ASP A 237 9.03 4.91 -15.74
C ASP A 237 9.75 5.97 -14.89
N ALA A 238 9.87 7.18 -15.44
CA ALA A 238 10.51 8.30 -14.76
C ALA A 238 9.87 8.67 -13.41
N ALA A 239 8.56 8.38 -13.24
CA ALA A 239 7.84 8.60 -11.99
C ALA A 239 8.33 7.73 -10.82
N VAL A 240 9.11 6.68 -11.09
CA VAL A 240 9.76 5.87 -10.06
C VAL A 240 10.85 6.64 -9.33
N TYR A 241 11.56 7.50 -10.07
CA TYR A 241 12.74 8.23 -9.56
C TYR A 241 12.44 9.67 -9.13
N ARG A 242 11.38 10.28 -9.65
CA ARG A 242 11.08 11.71 -9.42
C ARG A 242 9.59 11.95 -9.22
N GLN A 243 9.29 13.07 -8.59
CA GLN A 243 7.91 13.50 -8.40
C GLN A 243 7.26 13.83 -9.75
N VAL A 244 6.03 13.34 -9.93
CA VAL A 244 5.21 13.57 -11.12
C VAL A 244 4.43 14.88 -10.96
N GLY A 245 4.27 15.62 -12.06
CA GLY A 245 3.48 16.86 -12.08
C GLY A 245 2.01 16.64 -11.69
N LYS A 246 1.37 17.69 -11.17
CA LYS A 246 -0.03 17.63 -10.69
C LYS A 246 -1.04 17.28 -11.79
N ASP A 247 -0.72 17.59 -13.04
CA ASP A 247 -1.62 17.40 -14.18
C ASP A 247 -1.52 16.01 -14.83
N VAL A 248 -0.64 15.13 -14.33
CA VAL A 248 -0.48 13.77 -14.84
C VAL A 248 -1.55 12.85 -14.26
N HIS A 249 -2.28 12.13 -15.12
CA HIS A 249 -3.19 11.08 -14.70
C HIS A 249 -2.37 9.83 -14.31
N PRO A 250 -2.48 9.31 -13.08
CA PRO A 250 -1.64 8.20 -12.64
C PRO A 250 -2.10 6.89 -13.30
N LYS A 251 -1.19 6.19 -13.96
CA LYS A 251 -1.45 4.86 -14.54
C LYS A 251 -1.50 3.75 -13.49
N ALA A 252 -0.91 3.98 -12.33
CA ALA A 252 -0.79 3.01 -11.24
C ALA A 252 -0.85 3.67 -9.87
N PRO A 253 -1.25 2.93 -8.82
CA PRO A 253 -1.18 3.40 -7.44
C PRO A 253 0.25 3.78 -7.02
N GLY A 254 0.38 4.89 -6.29
CA GLY A 254 1.66 5.34 -5.75
C GLY A 254 2.51 6.22 -6.69
N MET A 255 2.01 6.59 -7.89
CA MET A 255 2.76 7.43 -8.83
C MET A 255 2.68 8.93 -8.53
N LYS A 256 1.51 9.48 -8.23
CA LYS A 256 1.25 10.93 -8.25
C LYS A 256 1.12 11.57 -6.86
N TYR A 257 0.31 10.98 -6.01
CA TYR A 257 -0.08 11.60 -4.74
C TYR A 257 0.97 11.41 -3.65
N ARG A 258 0.91 12.25 -2.58
CA ARG A 258 1.71 12.01 -1.37
C ARG A 258 1.33 10.64 -0.80
N HIS A 259 2.31 9.78 -0.66
CA HIS A 259 2.14 8.42 -0.19
C HIS A 259 3.12 8.12 0.94
N TYR A 260 2.72 7.20 1.82
CA TYR A 260 3.56 6.61 2.86
C TYR A 260 4.07 7.61 3.90
N ALA A 261 3.54 8.82 3.90
CA ALA A 261 4.08 9.89 4.73
C ALA A 261 3.67 9.73 6.19
N PRO A 262 4.63 9.78 7.14
CA PRO A 262 4.34 9.97 8.54
C PRO A 262 3.75 11.37 8.78
N LYS A 263 3.22 11.62 9.98
CA LYS A 263 2.74 12.95 10.38
C LYS A 263 3.88 13.95 10.47
N ALA A 264 5.03 13.51 10.98
CA ALA A 264 6.24 14.30 11.10
C ALA A 264 6.86 14.64 9.73
N SER A 265 7.60 15.73 9.68
CA SER A 265 8.49 16.00 8.54
C SER A 265 9.64 15.00 8.53
N MET A 266 10.06 14.56 7.34
CA MET A 266 11.09 13.55 7.18
C MET A 266 12.13 13.95 6.15
N VAL A 267 13.40 13.63 6.42
CA VAL A 267 14.54 13.86 5.52
C VAL A 267 15.38 12.59 5.44
N LEU A 268 15.79 12.22 4.23
CA LEU A 268 16.80 11.18 4.00
C LEU A 268 18.20 11.78 3.97
N VAL A 269 19.16 11.07 4.52
CA VAL A 269 20.57 11.48 4.51
C VAL A 269 21.38 10.41 3.77
N GLU A 270 22.00 10.81 2.66
CA GLU A 270 22.83 9.95 1.81
C GLU A 270 24.31 10.30 1.98
N GLY A 271 25.15 9.30 2.06
CA GLY A 271 26.62 9.47 2.15
C GLY A 271 27.32 8.28 2.80
N ALA A 272 28.60 8.41 3.10
CA ALA A 272 29.33 7.44 3.87
C ALA A 272 28.75 7.35 5.29
N GLN A 273 28.61 6.13 5.84
CA GLN A 273 27.83 5.88 7.06
C GLN A 273 28.33 6.68 8.27
N ASP A 274 29.64 6.83 8.43
CA ASP A 274 30.27 7.63 9.49
C ASP A 274 29.86 9.12 9.40
N LYS A 275 29.84 9.68 8.18
CA LYS A 275 29.38 11.06 7.93
C LYS A 275 27.89 11.21 8.17
N VAL A 276 27.08 10.25 7.72
CA VAL A 276 25.63 10.24 7.94
C VAL A 276 25.32 10.26 9.43
N ILE A 277 25.95 9.39 10.23
CA ILE A 277 25.74 9.33 11.68
C ILE A 277 26.15 10.65 12.35
N THR A 278 27.30 11.20 11.99
CA THR A 278 27.77 12.46 12.53
C THR A 278 26.79 13.60 12.22
N TYR A 279 26.42 13.74 10.96
CA TYR A 279 25.49 14.77 10.50
C TYR A 279 24.13 14.68 11.18
N ILE A 280 23.53 13.49 11.20
CA ILE A 280 22.21 13.28 11.82
C ILE A 280 22.26 13.62 13.33
N ASN A 281 23.30 13.20 14.05
CA ASN A 281 23.42 13.51 15.48
C ASN A 281 23.56 15.02 15.74
N GLU A 282 24.32 15.75 14.91
CA GLU A 282 24.47 17.19 15.03
C GLU A 282 23.16 17.94 14.75
N GLU A 283 22.47 17.55 13.67
CA GLU A 283 21.20 18.18 13.30
C GLU A 283 20.07 17.84 14.29
N ALA A 284 20.02 16.59 14.77
CA ALA A 284 19.08 16.19 15.80
C ALA A 284 19.28 16.99 17.10
N LYS A 285 20.53 17.20 17.51
CA LYS A 285 20.86 18.04 18.67
C LYS A 285 20.35 19.48 18.48
N LYS A 286 20.64 20.11 17.35
CA LYS A 286 20.19 21.48 17.04
C LYS A 286 18.67 21.63 17.09
N LYS A 287 17.93 20.66 16.53
CA LYS A 287 16.46 20.69 16.54
C LYS A 287 15.88 20.43 17.92
N ARG A 288 16.50 19.56 18.73
CA ARG A 288 16.10 19.34 20.12
C ARG A 288 16.31 20.57 20.99
N GLU A 289 17.39 21.34 20.77
CA GLU A 289 17.63 22.64 21.40
C GLU A 289 16.55 23.67 21.05
N GLN A 290 15.85 23.49 19.91
CA GLN A 290 14.68 24.27 19.51
C GLN A 290 13.36 23.76 20.09
N GLY A 291 13.40 22.71 20.92
CA GLY A 291 12.23 22.12 21.57
C GLY A 291 11.48 21.07 20.72
N LEU A 292 12.04 20.63 19.59
CA LEU A 292 11.43 19.59 18.75
C LEU A 292 11.79 18.20 19.27
N ARG A 293 10.83 17.27 19.21
CA ARG A 293 11.02 15.85 19.49
C ARG A 293 11.48 15.13 18.22
N ILE A 294 12.66 14.52 18.25
CA ILE A 294 13.34 13.99 17.08
C ILE A 294 13.31 12.46 17.04
N GLY A 295 12.86 11.91 15.91
CA GLY A 295 12.95 10.52 15.54
C GLY A 295 14.12 10.24 14.59
N ILE A 296 14.79 9.10 14.75
CA ILE A 296 15.80 8.61 13.81
C ILE A 296 15.45 7.20 13.37
N MET A 297 15.30 7.02 12.06
CA MET A 297 15.15 5.72 11.42
C MET A 297 16.54 5.17 11.10
N ALA A 298 16.94 4.14 11.79
CA ALA A 298 18.27 3.54 11.77
C ALA A 298 18.22 2.06 11.37
N THR A 299 19.36 1.42 11.31
CA THR A 299 19.48 -0.04 11.18
C THR A 299 19.91 -0.68 12.50
N ASP A 300 19.85 -2.01 12.59
CA ASP A 300 20.31 -2.76 13.75
C ASP A 300 21.78 -2.47 14.05
N GLU A 301 22.59 -2.22 13.01
CA GLU A 301 24.02 -1.95 13.11
C GLU A 301 24.32 -0.53 13.60
N SER A 302 23.42 0.44 13.37
CA SER A 302 23.69 1.85 13.65
C SER A 302 22.87 2.46 14.76
N LYS A 303 21.77 1.84 15.21
CA LYS A 303 20.81 2.42 16.16
C LYS A 303 21.45 2.91 17.47
N GLU A 304 22.44 2.20 17.99
CA GLU A 304 23.13 2.58 19.23
C GLU A 304 24.11 3.77 19.07
N LEU A 305 24.38 4.17 17.82
CA LEU A 305 25.26 5.29 17.50
C LEU A 305 24.53 6.63 17.43
N TYR A 306 23.21 6.59 17.47
CA TYR A 306 22.35 7.77 17.39
C TYR A 306 21.93 8.28 18.78
N LYS A 307 21.75 9.62 18.88
CA LYS A 307 21.31 10.31 20.08
C LYS A 307 20.11 11.19 19.76
N ALA A 308 18.91 10.64 19.94
CA ALA A 308 17.65 11.32 19.72
C ALA A 308 16.60 10.92 20.76
N ASP A 309 15.41 11.52 20.68
CA ASP A 309 14.31 11.20 21.59
C ASP A 309 13.74 9.82 21.30
N VAL A 310 13.72 9.43 20.00
CA VAL A 310 13.24 8.13 19.52
C VAL A 310 14.18 7.62 18.44
N VAL A 311 14.73 6.41 18.60
CA VAL A 311 15.51 5.73 17.56
C VAL A 311 14.85 4.39 17.25
N ILE A 312 14.40 4.21 16.01
CA ILE A 312 13.75 2.98 15.57
C ILE A 312 14.61 2.29 14.53
N SER A 313 14.95 1.03 14.77
CA SER A 313 15.59 0.18 13.77
C SER A 313 14.54 -0.37 12.81
N VAL A 314 14.80 -0.27 11.51
CA VAL A 314 13.99 -0.91 10.46
C VAL A 314 14.50 -2.30 10.10
N GLY A 315 15.55 -2.80 10.75
CA GLY A 315 16.17 -4.08 10.48
C GLY A 315 17.64 -3.96 10.11
N SER A 316 18.19 -5.03 9.58
CA SER A 316 19.62 -5.11 9.26
C SER A 316 19.92 -4.54 7.87
N ARG A 317 20.98 -3.73 7.79
CA ARG A 317 21.49 -3.17 6.52
C ARG A 317 21.95 -4.23 5.52
N ILE A 318 22.36 -5.40 6.00
CA ILE A 318 22.76 -6.53 5.15
C ILE A 318 21.57 -7.39 4.70
N SER A 319 20.36 -7.10 5.16
CA SER A 319 19.12 -7.80 4.79
C SER A 319 18.04 -6.79 4.42
N MET A 320 18.01 -6.37 3.15
CA MET A 320 17.00 -5.43 2.66
C MET A 320 15.57 -5.96 2.79
N ASP A 321 15.39 -7.27 2.82
CA ASP A 321 14.08 -7.89 3.09
C ASP A 321 13.59 -7.55 4.50
N SER A 322 14.47 -7.53 5.52
CA SER A 322 14.10 -7.10 6.87
C SER A 322 13.71 -5.63 6.92
N VAL A 323 14.42 -4.79 6.16
CA VAL A 323 14.10 -3.35 6.05
C VAL A 323 12.76 -3.15 5.37
N ALA A 324 12.50 -3.84 4.26
CA ALA A 324 11.22 -3.78 3.57
C ALA A 324 10.06 -4.22 4.46
N HIS A 325 10.25 -5.30 5.23
CA HIS A 325 9.25 -5.83 6.16
C HIS A 325 8.84 -4.81 7.23
N ASN A 326 9.81 -4.09 7.80
CA ASN A 326 9.56 -3.20 8.93
C ASN A 326 9.31 -1.73 8.55
N LEU A 327 9.54 -1.34 7.30
CA LEU A 327 9.51 0.06 6.87
C LEU A 327 8.23 0.80 7.27
N PHE A 328 7.08 0.29 6.88
CA PHE A 328 5.80 0.95 7.16
C PHE A 328 5.41 0.90 8.64
N ARG A 329 5.79 -0.16 9.35
CA ARG A 329 5.62 -0.24 10.80
C ARG A 329 6.42 0.88 11.48
N ALA A 330 7.71 1.01 11.17
CA ALA A 330 8.55 2.06 11.75
C ALA A 330 8.02 3.48 11.50
N LEU A 331 7.49 3.74 10.29
CA LEU A 331 6.85 5.03 9.99
C LEU A 331 5.60 5.28 10.84
N ARG A 332 4.81 4.24 11.17
CA ARG A 332 3.65 4.34 12.06
C ARG A 332 4.06 4.47 13.53
N ASP A 333 5.10 3.75 13.94
CA ASP A 333 5.64 3.84 15.31
C ASP A 333 6.13 5.27 15.61
N PHE A 334 6.73 5.96 14.66
CA PHE A 334 7.06 7.40 14.81
C PHE A 334 5.81 8.29 14.99
N ASP A 335 4.70 7.94 14.32
CA ASP A 335 3.43 8.65 14.52
C ASP A 335 2.84 8.43 15.92
N GLU A 336 2.98 7.22 16.48
CA GLU A 336 2.58 6.89 17.86
C GLU A 336 3.46 7.59 18.89
N GLU A 337 4.76 7.68 18.63
CA GLU A 337 5.73 8.38 19.48
C GLU A 337 5.60 9.91 19.40
N ASN A 338 4.75 10.45 18.52
CA ASN A 338 4.51 11.88 18.35
C ASN A 338 5.80 12.69 18.16
N VAL A 339 6.70 12.20 17.30
CA VAL A 339 7.90 12.96 16.91
C VAL A 339 7.53 14.09 15.97
N ASP A 340 8.27 15.20 16.03
CA ASP A 340 8.05 16.38 15.17
C ASP A 340 8.84 16.28 13.86
N PHE A 341 9.99 15.60 13.90
CA PHE A 341 10.89 15.52 12.76
C PHE A 341 11.62 14.16 12.75
N ILE A 342 11.79 13.59 11.55
CA ILE A 342 12.45 12.28 11.35
C ILE A 342 13.66 12.45 10.44
N TYR A 343 14.81 11.97 10.88
CA TYR A 343 15.96 11.69 10.02
C TYR A 343 16.01 10.20 9.70
N SER A 344 16.32 9.84 8.45
CA SER A 344 16.51 8.46 8.04
C SER A 344 17.84 8.28 7.32
N GLU A 345 18.49 7.17 7.60
CA GLU A 345 19.55 6.68 6.72
C GLU A 345 18.98 6.34 5.34
N SER A 346 19.83 6.35 4.32
CA SER A 346 19.56 5.78 3.01
C SER A 346 20.06 4.34 2.91
N PHE A 347 19.56 3.62 1.92
CA PHE A 347 19.87 2.20 1.70
C PHE A 347 20.36 1.96 0.28
N ASP A 348 21.01 0.82 0.09
CA ASP A 348 21.38 0.34 -1.23
C ASP A 348 20.13 0.09 -2.09
N THR A 349 20.22 0.36 -3.39
CA THR A 349 19.08 0.23 -4.32
C THR A 349 19.08 -1.08 -5.10
N SER A 350 19.98 -2.01 -4.79
CA SER A 350 19.95 -3.34 -5.38
C SER A 350 18.80 -4.19 -4.83
N GLY A 351 18.25 -5.06 -5.64
CA GLY A 351 17.20 -5.99 -5.25
C GLY A 351 15.99 -5.28 -4.62
N CYS A 352 15.54 -5.74 -3.45
CA CYS A 352 14.42 -5.17 -2.69
C CYS A 352 14.70 -3.74 -2.18
N GLY A 353 15.97 -3.35 -2.07
CA GLY A 353 16.39 -1.99 -1.69
C GLY A 353 15.86 -0.93 -2.63
N PHE A 354 15.66 -1.23 -3.91
CA PHE A 354 15.03 -0.31 -4.86
C PHE A 354 13.58 0.05 -4.43
N ALA A 355 12.81 -0.94 -4.01
CA ALA A 355 11.47 -0.71 -3.48
C ALA A 355 11.49 0.09 -2.17
N VAL A 356 12.39 -0.25 -1.24
CA VAL A 356 12.58 0.46 0.03
C VAL A 356 12.86 1.94 -0.21
N MET A 357 13.86 2.25 -1.03
CA MET A 357 14.25 3.64 -1.33
C MET A 357 13.15 4.41 -2.06
N ASN A 358 12.42 3.78 -2.97
CA ASN A 358 11.27 4.39 -3.62
C ASN A 358 10.19 4.83 -2.60
N ARG A 359 9.90 3.99 -1.58
CA ARG A 359 8.93 4.32 -0.52
C ARG A 359 9.43 5.41 0.41
N LEU A 360 10.70 5.32 0.82
CA LEU A 360 11.33 6.32 1.68
C LEU A 360 11.38 7.71 1.03
N LEU A 361 11.78 7.79 -0.23
CA LEU A 361 11.80 9.05 -0.98
C LEU A 361 10.40 9.69 -1.03
N LYS A 362 9.36 8.90 -1.25
CA LYS A 362 7.98 9.39 -1.24
C LYS A 362 7.50 9.78 0.16
N ALA A 363 7.85 9.01 1.19
CA ALA A 363 7.54 9.35 2.58
C ALA A 363 8.18 10.68 3.01
N ALA A 364 9.43 10.90 2.59
CA ALA A 364 10.18 12.13 2.84
C ALA A 364 9.80 13.31 1.90
N GLY A 365 8.84 13.12 0.98
CA GLY A 365 8.50 14.15 -0.01
C GLY A 365 9.68 14.54 -0.89
N HIS A 366 10.57 13.60 -1.20
CA HIS A 366 11.83 13.78 -1.95
C HIS A 366 12.86 14.73 -1.29
N GLN A 367 12.76 14.93 0.02
CA GLN A 367 13.78 15.71 0.77
C GLN A 367 14.97 14.80 1.06
N VAL A 368 16.11 15.12 0.47
CA VAL A 368 17.37 14.37 0.57
C VAL A 368 18.52 15.33 0.84
N VAL A 369 19.34 14.99 1.82
CA VAL A 369 20.65 15.62 2.07
C VAL A 369 21.73 14.68 1.58
N LYS A 370 22.64 15.17 0.73
CA LYS A 370 23.80 14.43 0.22
C LYS A 370 25.08 14.97 0.85
N LEU A 371 25.88 14.07 1.44
CA LEU A 371 27.10 14.39 2.17
C LEU A 371 28.35 14.01 1.37
#